data_d044a2169995e3a6ef6abb1ff5e0bc24
#
_entry.id   d044a2169995e3a6ef6abb1ff5e0bc24
#
_cell.length_a   1.000
_cell.length_b   1.000
_cell.length_c   1.000
_cell.angle_alpha   90.00
_cell.angle_beta   90.00
_cell.angle_gamma   90.00
#
_symmetry.space_group_name_H-M   'P 1'
#
loop_
_entity.id
_entity.type
_entity.pdbx_description
1 polymer ?
#
loop_
_entity_poly.entity_id
_entity_poly.type
_entity_poly.pdbx_seq_one_letter_code
_entity_poly.pdbx_strand_id
1 'polypeptide(L)'
;MSTRVIVVRHGQSSYNKEQRIQGRLDASILTEEGRATAVQVASALKGLKFAAIYSSPLQRAKETALTIFSCLETSELTSVEVKNNLMEIHLPLWQGMLKQEVKEKYPEDYHCWKHSPDKLRMLVPTETGNTEEYFPVLALFEQAKSFWKEILPRHQGQTIMIVAHNGINRALISTATGIPPASYHSIQQSNCGVSVLNFPDNFSFDANGEDSKGVQQVQIESMNVTSHLGGILPNHRPNHKGPRLLLVRHGETEWNRQKRFQGQIDVPLNDNGREQSKAAAEFLKNVEIDLAITSPMLRPKETAENILKYHPGVSLELLPDLQEISHGLWEGKYENEIEESYPGLLKQWQNAPETVQMPEGENLQQVWDRAIAAWQSIVVKYSQQPKTILVVAHDAINKAILAHLFNLGPEHFWNFKQGNGAVTVIDYPNGIEALPVLQSMNITSHLGGGVLDKTAAGAL
;
A
#
# COMPACT_ATOMS: atom_id res chain seq x y z
N MET A 1 19.05 5.50 11.21
CA MET A 1 17.66 6.03 11.05
C MET A 1 17.21 5.76 9.64
N SER A 2 16.01 5.20 9.44
CA SER A 2 15.47 4.86 8.13
C SER A 2 15.22 6.09 7.25
N THR A 3 15.43 5.96 5.94
CA THR A 3 15.05 6.99 4.97
C THR A 3 13.55 6.88 4.68
N ARG A 4 12.80 7.95 4.94
CA ARG A 4 11.36 7.99 4.66
C ARG A 4 11.10 8.68 3.33
N VAL A 5 10.31 8.03 2.47
CA VAL A 5 9.91 8.58 1.19
C VAL A 5 8.40 8.71 1.14
N ILE A 6 7.93 9.94 0.91
CA ILE A 6 6.51 10.24 0.72
C ILE A 6 6.25 10.38 -0.78
N VAL A 7 5.43 9.50 -1.33
CA VAL A 7 5.07 9.45 -2.75
C VAL A 7 3.67 9.99 -2.93
N VAL A 8 3.54 11.04 -3.74
CA VAL A 8 2.27 11.72 -4.03
C VAL A 8 1.99 11.65 -5.54
N ARG A 9 0.79 11.27 -5.92
CA ARG A 9 0.35 11.42 -7.31
C ARG A 9 -0.14 12.86 -7.53
N HIS A 10 0.14 13.44 -8.69
CA HIS A 10 -0.35 14.78 -9.07
C HIS A 10 -1.86 14.93 -8.88
N GLY A 11 -2.33 16.15 -8.65
CA GLY A 11 -3.74 16.51 -8.57
C GLY A 11 -4.53 16.19 -9.85
N GLN A 12 -5.86 16.26 -9.80
CA GLN A 12 -6.68 16.00 -10.97
C GLN A 12 -6.29 16.93 -12.13
N SER A 13 -6.13 16.35 -13.32
CA SER A 13 -5.83 17.08 -14.56
C SER A 13 -6.99 17.04 -15.54
N SER A 14 -6.97 17.91 -16.57
CA SER A 14 -7.98 17.92 -17.63
C SER A 14 -8.17 16.56 -18.28
N TYR A 15 -7.08 15.83 -18.59
CA TYR A 15 -7.15 14.48 -19.16
C TYR A 15 -7.67 13.42 -18.17
N ASN A 16 -7.47 13.60 -16.86
CA ASN A 16 -8.12 12.74 -15.88
C ASN A 16 -9.64 12.89 -15.93
N LYS A 17 -10.13 14.14 -15.98
CA LYS A 17 -11.56 14.47 -16.08
C LYS A 17 -12.17 13.94 -17.38
N GLU A 18 -11.44 14.06 -18.49
CA GLU A 18 -11.86 13.57 -19.81
C GLU A 18 -11.67 12.07 -20.01
N GLN A 19 -11.05 11.35 -19.07
CA GLN A 19 -10.70 9.93 -19.19
C GLN A 19 -9.78 9.60 -20.38
N ARG A 20 -8.84 10.51 -20.71
CA ARG A 20 -7.79 10.30 -21.72
C ARG A 20 -6.57 9.64 -21.13
N ILE A 21 -5.87 8.85 -21.94
CA ILE A 21 -4.56 8.31 -21.61
C ILE A 21 -3.54 9.42 -21.80
N GLN A 22 -2.85 9.79 -20.74
CA GLN A 22 -1.93 10.94 -20.75
C GLN A 22 -0.54 10.57 -21.25
N GLY A 23 0.02 9.47 -20.73
CA GLY A 23 1.41 9.12 -21.00
C GLY A 23 2.34 10.30 -20.70
N ARG A 24 3.28 10.54 -21.60
CA ARG A 24 4.26 11.64 -21.51
C ARG A 24 3.81 12.93 -22.19
N LEU A 25 2.57 12.99 -22.73
CA LEU A 25 2.04 14.25 -23.25
C LEU A 25 1.90 15.28 -22.15
N ASP A 26 2.36 16.50 -22.43
CA ASP A 26 2.34 17.61 -21.46
C ASP A 26 1.26 18.68 -21.79
N ALA A 27 0.26 18.31 -22.59
CA ALA A 27 -0.89 19.16 -22.91
C ALA A 27 -1.95 19.20 -21.79
N SER A 28 -1.86 18.29 -20.81
CA SER A 28 -2.82 18.17 -19.72
C SER A 28 -2.43 19.07 -18.55
N ILE A 29 -3.31 20.01 -18.17
CA ILE A 29 -3.13 20.95 -17.07
C ILE A 29 -3.92 20.54 -15.82
N LEU A 30 -3.52 21.00 -14.63
CA LEU A 30 -4.32 20.80 -13.42
C LEU A 30 -5.67 21.50 -13.51
N THR A 31 -6.71 20.84 -13.01
CA THR A 31 -8.02 21.47 -12.77
C THR A 31 -7.98 22.31 -11.49
N GLU A 32 -9.00 23.13 -11.25
CA GLU A 32 -9.16 23.86 -9.98
C GLU A 32 -9.24 22.88 -8.79
N GLU A 33 -9.97 21.76 -8.95
CA GLU A 33 -10.03 20.68 -7.97
C GLU A 33 -8.64 20.08 -7.72
N GLY A 34 -7.85 19.87 -8.80
CA GLY A 34 -6.47 19.37 -8.69
C GLY A 34 -5.57 20.29 -7.89
N ARG A 35 -5.71 21.63 -8.02
CA ARG A 35 -4.97 22.62 -7.21
C ARG A 35 -5.44 22.61 -5.76
N ALA A 36 -6.77 22.60 -5.53
CA ALA A 36 -7.34 22.57 -4.20
C ALA A 36 -6.91 21.33 -3.41
N THR A 37 -6.92 20.14 -4.06
CA THR A 37 -6.46 18.90 -3.43
C THR A 37 -4.95 18.89 -3.16
N ALA A 38 -4.13 19.56 -3.95
CA ALA A 38 -2.71 19.75 -3.67
C ALA A 38 -2.46 20.55 -2.38
N VAL A 39 -3.28 21.58 -2.13
CA VAL A 39 -3.25 22.34 -0.86
C VAL A 39 -3.63 21.45 0.33
N GLN A 40 -4.61 20.57 0.16
CA GLN A 40 -5.01 19.60 1.21
C GLN A 40 -3.87 18.62 1.52
N VAL A 41 -3.09 18.16 0.52
CA VAL A 41 -1.87 17.36 0.75
C VAL A 41 -0.88 18.13 1.62
N ALA A 42 -0.60 19.39 1.30
CA ALA A 42 0.32 20.20 2.11
C ALA A 42 -0.16 20.31 3.56
N SER A 43 -1.45 20.52 3.78
CA SER A 43 -2.05 20.56 5.13
C SER A 43 -1.88 19.24 5.88
N ALA A 44 -2.05 18.11 5.19
CA ALA A 44 -1.88 16.77 5.78
C ALA A 44 -0.42 16.43 6.10
N LEU A 45 0.53 17.07 5.43
CA LEU A 45 1.98 16.92 5.63
C LEU A 45 2.58 18.01 6.54
N LYS A 46 1.74 18.88 7.11
CA LYS A 46 2.19 19.97 7.99
C LYS A 46 3.00 19.44 9.17
N GLY A 47 4.11 20.10 9.46
CA GLY A 47 5.02 19.74 10.54
C GLY A 47 6.07 18.69 10.18
N LEU A 48 6.03 18.10 8.97
CA LEU A 48 7.11 17.25 8.49
C LEU A 48 8.24 18.10 7.91
N LYS A 49 9.47 17.71 8.23
CA LYS A 49 10.68 18.29 7.66
C LYS A 49 11.14 17.46 6.49
N PHE A 50 11.29 18.08 5.32
CA PHE A 50 11.77 17.43 4.11
C PHE A 50 13.19 17.87 3.81
N ALA A 51 14.08 16.92 3.51
CA ALA A 51 15.42 17.20 3.00
C ALA A 51 15.41 17.55 1.50
N ALA A 52 14.44 17.01 0.74
CA ALA A 52 14.24 17.31 -0.66
C ALA A 52 12.80 17.04 -1.11
N ILE A 53 12.38 17.75 -2.16
CA ILE A 53 11.12 17.51 -2.89
C ILE A 53 11.49 17.30 -4.36
N TYR A 54 11.13 16.15 -4.90
CA TYR A 54 11.34 15.76 -6.29
C TYR A 54 10.05 15.78 -7.08
N SER A 55 10.09 16.24 -8.32
CA SER A 55 8.94 16.23 -9.21
C SER A 55 9.29 15.72 -10.61
N SER A 56 8.30 15.11 -11.27
CA SER A 56 8.31 14.93 -12.71
C SER A 56 8.37 16.28 -13.44
N PRO A 57 9.03 16.36 -14.62
CA PRO A 57 9.03 17.57 -15.45
C PRO A 57 7.65 17.93 -16.01
N LEU A 58 6.72 16.97 -16.12
CA LEU A 58 5.40 17.21 -16.72
C LEU A 58 4.57 18.19 -15.87
N GLN A 59 3.97 19.19 -16.53
CA GLN A 59 3.33 20.34 -15.88
C GLN A 59 2.41 19.98 -14.70
N ARG A 60 1.53 19.01 -14.87
CA ARG A 60 0.56 18.60 -13.83
C ARG A 60 1.22 18.13 -12.54
N ALA A 61 2.36 17.43 -12.63
CA ALA A 61 3.10 16.98 -11.44
C ALA A 61 3.96 18.11 -10.87
N LYS A 62 4.62 18.89 -11.72
CA LYS A 62 5.43 20.03 -11.31
C LYS A 62 4.57 21.11 -10.62
N GLU A 63 3.41 21.44 -11.18
CA GLU A 63 2.47 22.40 -10.57
C GLU A 63 1.94 21.89 -9.23
N THR A 64 1.59 20.59 -9.13
CA THR A 64 1.20 19.97 -7.85
C THR A 64 2.32 20.09 -6.80
N ALA A 65 3.57 19.77 -7.17
CA ALA A 65 4.72 19.86 -6.27
C ALA A 65 4.98 21.29 -5.80
N LEU A 66 4.92 22.27 -6.70
CA LEU A 66 5.10 23.69 -6.37
C LEU A 66 3.98 24.20 -5.47
N THR A 67 2.73 23.79 -5.70
CA THR A 67 1.59 24.13 -4.84
C THR A 67 1.78 23.58 -3.43
N ILE A 68 2.17 22.31 -3.31
CA ILE A 68 2.47 21.70 -2.01
C ILE A 68 3.63 22.45 -1.34
N PHE A 69 4.73 22.66 -2.05
CA PHE A 69 5.92 23.34 -1.55
C PHE A 69 5.61 24.76 -1.03
N SER A 70 4.82 25.54 -1.75
CA SER A 70 4.45 26.91 -1.35
C SER A 70 3.59 26.97 -0.09
N CYS A 71 2.90 25.88 0.26
CA CYS A 71 2.05 25.77 1.45
C CYS A 71 2.75 25.10 2.64
N LEU A 72 3.93 24.50 2.44
CA LEU A 72 4.73 23.93 3.52
C LEU A 72 5.55 25.03 4.19
N GLU A 73 5.47 25.09 5.51
CA GLU A 73 6.30 25.98 6.34
C GLU A 73 7.72 25.42 6.44
N THR A 74 8.53 25.52 5.36
CA THR A 74 9.90 24.99 5.32
C THR A 74 10.91 26.12 5.16
N SER A 75 11.74 26.34 6.18
CA SER A 75 12.85 27.31 6.14
C SER A 75 14.12 26.76 5.47
N GLU A 76 14.21 25.43 5.30
CA GLU A 76 15.44 24.75 4.87
C GLU A 76 15.43 24.35 3.39
N LEU A 77 14.24 24.20 2.77
CA LEU A 77 14.10 23.87 1.34
C LEU A 77 14.01 25.14 0.49
N THR A 78 14.82 25.20 -0.56
CA THR A 78 14.86 26.38 -1.46
C THR A 78 14.12 26.15 -2.77
N SER A 79 13.89 24.90 -3.19
CA SER A 79 13.28 24.58 -4.50
C SER A 79 12.79 23.13 -4.57
N VAL A 80 11.99 22.87 -5.60
CA VAL A 80 11.59 21.53 -6.06
C VAL A 80 12.58 21.07 -7.15
N GLU A 81 13.23 19.93 -6.96
CA GLU A 81 14.11 19.34 -7.97
C GLU A 81 13.30 18.55 -9.01
N VAL A 82 13.52 18.84 -10.29
CA VAL A 82 12.86 18.13 -11.40
C VAL A 82 13.72 16.97 -11.88
N LYS A 83 13.10 15.78 -12.03
CA LYS A 83 13.76 14.54 -12.47
C LYS A 83 13.04 13.88 -13.62
N ASN A 84 13.76 13.64 -14.73
CA ASN A 84 13.20 13.00 -15.93
C ASN A 84 12.76 11.54 -15.68
N ASN A 85 13.45 10.83 -14.77
CA ASN A 85 13.09 9.47 -14.39
C ASN A 85 11.84 9.40 -13.48
N LEU A 86 11.18 10.53 -13.21
CA LEU A 86 9.83 10.60 -12.63
C LEU A 86 8.72 10.83 -13.67
N MET A 87 9.04 10.90 -14.98
CA MET A 87 8.00 10.97 -16.02
C MET A 87 7.05 9.77 -15.98
N GLU A 88 5.83 9.98 -16.47
CA GLU A 88 4.81 8.94 -16.55
C GLU A 88 5.18 7.84 -17.55
N ILE A 89 4.51 6.70 -17.48
CA ILE A 89 4.66 5.61 -18.43
C ILE A 89 4.54 6.12 -19.87
N HIS A 90 5.44 5.65 -20.72
CA HIS A 90 5.39 5.96 -22.13
C HIS A 90 4.46 5.00 -22.86
N LEU A 91 3.37 5.53 -23.43
CA LEU A 91 2.37 4.79 -24.19
C LEU A 91 2.19 5.43 -25.57
N PRO A 92 3.20 5.38 -26.44
CA PRO A 92 3.28 6.19 -27.66
C PRO A 92 2.09 6.02 -28.60
N LEU A 93 1.50 4.82 -28.66
CA LEU A 93 0.36 4.54 -29.53
C LEU A 93 -0.99 4.98 -28.94
N TRP A 94 -1.06 5.24 -27.63
CA TRP A 94 -2.32 5.48 -26.91
C TRP A 94 -2.44 6.87 -26.30
N GLN A 95 -1.31 7.56 -26.09
CA GLN A 95 -1.33 8.86 -25.43
C GLN A 95 -2.15 9.90 -26.19
N GLY A 96 -3.02 10.63 -25.47
CA GLY A 96 -3.98 11.58 -26.02
C GLY A 96 -5.33 10.98 -26.39
N MET A 97 -5.43 9.65 -26.58
CA MET A 97 -6.71 8.98 -26.90
C MET A 97 -7.60 8.84 -25.67
N LEU A 98 -8.91 8.79 -25.87
CA LEU A 98 -9.84 8.36 -24.85
C LEU A 98 -9.62 6.87 -24.52
N LYS A 99 -9.82 6.47 -23.26
CA LYS A 99 -9.71 5.06 -22.87
C LYS A 99 -10.63 4.14 -23.68
N GLN A 100 -11.80 4.65 -24.05
CA GLN A 100 -12.76 3.91 -24.87
C GLN A 100 -12.26 3.72 -26.30
N GLU A 101 -11.67 4.76 -26.90
CA GLU A 101 -11.07 4.67 -28.24
C GLU A 101 -9.93 3.65 -28.29
N VAL A 102 -9.09 3.60 -27.24
CA VAL A 102 -8.01 2.59 -27.15
C VAL A 102 -8.60 1.17 -27.09
N LYS A 103 -9.63 0.97 -26.28
CA LYS A 103 -10.31 -0.33 -26.15
C LYS A 103 -10.92 -0.81 -27.47
N GLU A 104 -11.45 0.11 -28.25
CA GLU A 104 -12.08 -0.20 -29.54
C GLU A 104 -11.03 -0.43 -30.64
N LYS A 105 -9.98 0.40 -30.68
CA LYS A 105 -8.95 0.36 -31.73
C LYS A 105 -7.88 -0.70 -31.50
N TYR A 106 -7.58 -1.00 -30.22
CA TYR A 106 -6.54 -1.95 -29.80
C TYR A 106 -7.05 -2.96 -28.78
N PRO A 107 -8.09 -3.76 -29.10
CA PRO A 107 -8.77 -4.61 -28.11
C PRO A 107 -7.85 -5.67 -27.49
N GLU A 108 -6.98 -6.30 -28.26
CA GLU A 108 -6.03 -7.32 -27.79
C GLU A 108 -4.96 -6.73 -26.90
N ASP A 109 -4.34 -5.62 -27.31
CA ASP A 109 -3.34 -4.91 -26.52
C ASP A 109 -3.95 -4.35 -25.22
N TYR A 110 -5.20 -3.84 -25.30
CA TYR A 110 -5.91 -3.37 -24.11
C TYR A 110 -6.26 -4.52 -23.16
N HIS A 111 -6.60 -5.69 -23.68
CA HIS A 111 -6.78 -6.91 -22.88
C HIS A 111 -5.46 -7.32 -22.20
N CYS A 112 -4.38 -7.39 -22.97
CA CYS A 112 -3.04 -7.66 -22.45
C CYS A 112 -2.65 -6.64 -21.34
N TRP A 113 -2.84 -5.34 -21.60
CA TRP A 113 -2.64 -4.29 -20.62
C TRP A 113 -3.37 -4.53 -19.29
N LYS A 114 -4.57 -5.07 -19.34
CA LYS A 114 -5.41 -5.30 -18.15
C LYS A 114 -5.03 -6.55 -17.36
N HIS A 115 -4.61 -7.61 -18.03
CA HIS A 115 -4.45 -8.94 -17.41
C HIS A 115 -2.99 -9.40 -17.30
N SER A 116 -2.12 -8.89 -18.15
CA SER A 116 -0.68 -9.22 -18.19
C SER A 116 0.13 -7.99 -18.61
N PRO A 117 0.12 -6.91 -17.78
CA PRO A 117 0.68 -5.62 -18.16
C PRO A 117 2.19 -5.66 -18.46
N ASP A 118 2.91 -6.58 -17.86
CA ASP A 118 4.33 -6.88 -18.12
C ASP A 118 4.59 -7.41 -19.52
N LYS A 119 3.59 -8.03 -20.15
CA LYS A 119 3.65 -8.60 -21.50
C LYS A 119 3.17 -7.64 -22.59
N LEU A 120 2.60 -6.49 -22.22
CA LEU A 120 2.18 -5.52 -23.22
C LEU A 120 3.39 -5.07 -24.04
N ARG A 121 3.28 -5.24 -25.37
CA ARG A 121 4.28 -4.87 -26.37
C ARG A 121 3.69 -3.86 -27.34
N MET A 122 4.40 -2.78 -27.58
CA MET A 122 4.08 -1.81 -28.62
C MET A 122 5.16 -1.82 -29.72
N LEU A 123 4.77 -1.74 -30.97
CA LEU A 123 5.69 -1.54 -32.08
C LEU A 123 5.87 -0.04 -32.32
N VAL A 124 7.04 0.48 -32.03
CA VAL A 124 7.33 1.92 -32.08
C VAL A 124 8.25 2.23 -33.26
N PRO A 125 7.93 3.23 -34.10
CA PRO A 125 8.85 3.65 -35.17
C PRO A 125 10.18 4.13 -34.60
N THR A 126 11.27 3.68 -35.20
CA THR A 126 12.61 4.20 -34.91
C THR A 126 12.94 5.38 -35.83
N GLU A 127 13.99 6.14 -35.51
CA GLU A 127 14.48 7.24 -36.32
C GLU A 127 14.94 6.76 -37.72
N THR A 128 15.31 5.50 -37.84
CA THR A 128 15.74 4.88 -39.13
C THR A 128 14.57 4.38 -39.99
N GLY A 129 13.30 4.57 -39.53
CA GLY A 129 12.11 4.14 -40.25
C GLY A 129 11.73 2.66 -40.03
N ASN A 130 12.51 1.92 -39.27
CA ASN A 130 12.17 0.59 -38.82
C ASN A 130 11.21 0.66 -37.62
N THR A 131 10.65 -0.48 -37.18
CA THR A 131 9.91 -0.59 -35.92
C THR A 131 10.71 -1.42 -34.93
N GLU A 132 10.67 -1.01 -33.66
CA GLU A 132 11.22 -1.78 -32.56
C GLU A 132 10.15 -2.18 -31.57
N GLU A 133 10.39 -3.26 -30.83
CA GLU A 133 9.53 -3.72 -29.76
C GLU A 133 9.79 -2.90 -28.50
N TYR A 134 8.74 -2.35 -27.93
CA TYR A 134 8.79 -1.58 -26.69
C TYR A 134 7.82 -2.15 -25.66
N PHE A 135 8.31 -2.44 -24.45
CA PHE A 135 7.53 -2.96 -23.34
C PHE A 135 7.33 -1.86 -22.29
N PRO A 136 6.19 -1.15 -22.30
CA PRO A 136 5.98 0.05 -21.50
C PRO A 136 6.18 -0.13 -20.01
N VAL A 137 5.66 -1.23 -19.44
CA VAL A 137 5.74 -1.50 -18.00
C VAL A 137 7.16 -1.88 -17.58
N LEU A 138 7.85 -2.73 -18.34
CA LEU A 138 9.22 -3.11 -18.03
C LEU A 138 10.16 -1.91 -18.10
N ALA A 139 10.04 -1.08 -19.15
CA ALA A 139 10.81 0.15 -19.28
C ALA A 139 10.55 1.13 -18.11
N LEU A 140 9.32 1.20 -17.62
CA LEU A 140 8.96 2.04 -16.48
C LEU A 140 9.57 1.53 -15.17
N PHE A 141 9.65 0.21 -14.99
CA PHE A 141 10.30 -0.39 -13.83
C PHE A 141 11.80 -0.09 -13.81
N GLU A 142 12.47 -0.18 -14.96
CA GLU A 142 13.90 0.21 -15.07
C GLU A 142 14.08 1.72 -14.80
N GLN A 143 13.17 2.55 -15.26
CA GLN A 143 13.16 3.99 -14.96
C GLN A 143 13.05 4.24 -13.45
N ALA A 144 12.17 3.53 -12.75
CA ALA A 144 12.00 3.63 -11.30
C ALA A 144 13.25 3.16 -10.53
N LYS A 145 13.85 2.03 -10.92
CA LYS A 145 15.12 1.56 -10.35
C LYS A 145 16.24 2.58 -10.53
N SER A 146 16.33 3.19 -11.70
CA SER A 146 17.33 4.25 -11.99
C SER A 146 17.13 5.45 -11.06
N PHE A 147 15.88 5.84 -10.78
CA PHE A 147 15.58 6.92 -9.83
C PHE A 147 16.06 6.55 -8.43
N TRP A 148 15.75 5.36 -7.93
CA TRP A 148 16.16 4.91 -6.60
C TRP A 148 17.69 4.86 -6.44
N LYS A 149 18.40 4.33 -7.44
CA LYS A 149 19.88 4.28 -7.45
C LYS A 149 20.51 5.67 -7.37
N GLU A 150 19.89 6.68 -7.99
CA GLU A 150 20.38 8.06 -7.94
C GLU A 150 20.10 8.75 -6.60
N ILE A 151 18.89 8.54 -6.03
CA ILE A 151 18.38 9.40 -4.96
C ILE A 151 18.65 8.84 -3.56
N LEU A 152 18.51 7.54 -3.33
CA LEU A 152 18.63 6.97 -1.98
C LEU A 152 19.99 7.23 -1.33
N PRO A 153 21.14 7.12 -2.03
CA PRO A 153 22.45 7.42 -1.41
C PRO A 153 22.59 8.86 -0.92
N ARG A 154 21.83 9.80 -1.47
CA ARG A 154 21.87 11.23 -1.13
C ARG A 154 21.09 11.56 0.14
N HIS A 155 20.17 10.69 0.58
CA HIS A 155 19.16 11.00 1.61
C HIS A 155 19.07 9.97 2.73
N GLN A 156 20.16 9.33 3.08
CA GLN A 156 20.16 8.35 4.17
C GLN A 156 19.71 8.99 5.49
N GLY A 157 18.74 8.35 6.16
CA GLY A 157 18.16 8.82 7.41
C GLY A 157 17.28 10.08 7.32
N GLN A 158 16.95 10.52 6.10
CA GLN A 158 16.18 11.74 5.85
C GLN A 158 14.75 11.43 5.37
N THR A 159 13.90 12.45 5.40
CA THR A 159 12.56 12.39 4.78
C THR A 159 12.58 13.19 3.48
N ILE A 160 12.13 12.55 2.38
CA ILE A 160 11.96 13.20 1.08
C ILE A 160 10.54 13.04 0.55
N MET A 161 10.13 13.93 -0.35
CA MET A 161 8.85 13.83 -1.05
C MET A 161 9.04 13.70 -2.56
N ILE A 162 8.23 12.88 -3.18
CA ILE A 162 8.17 12.66 -4.64
C ILE A 162 6.77 13.01 -5.10
N VAL A 163 6.63 13.89 -6.09
CA VAL A 163 5.36 14.19 -6.73
C VAL A 163 5.43 13.77 -8.20
N ALA A 164 4.68 12.72 -8.54
CA ALA A 164 4.76 12.16 -9.89
C ALA A 164 3.39 11.65 -10.38
N HIS A 165 3.33 10.52 -11.06
CA HIS A 165 2.14 10.07 -11.78
C HIS A 165 1.70 8.68 -11.35
N ASN A 166 0.55 8.24 -11.86
CA ASN A 166 -0.04 6.95 -11.54
C ASN A 166 0.91 5.79 -11.83
N GLY A 167 1.44 5.72 -13.06
CA GLY A 167 2.25 4.60 -13.50
C GLY A 167 3.61 4.56 -12.80
N ILE A 168 4.34 5.68 -12.82
CA ILE A 168 5.67 5.72 -12.20
C ILE A 168 5.59 5.51 -10.68
N ASN A 169 4.56 6.01 -9.98
CA ASN A 169 4.40 5.76 -8.55
C ASN A 169 4.20 4.28 -8.24
N ARG A 170 3.42 3.55 -9.09
CA ARG A 170 3.31 2.10 -8.99
C ARG A 170 4.66 1.41 -9.15
N ALA A 171 5.42 1.80 -10.18
CA ALA A 171 6.74 1.24 -10.43
C ALA A 171 7.73 1.57 -9.31
N LEU A 172 7.69 2.78 -8.75
CA LEU A 172 8.50 3.16 -7.59
C LEU A 172 8.20 2.28 -6.36
N ILE A 173 6.92 2.10 -6.02
CA ILE A 173 6.52 1.24 -4.91
C ILE A 173 6.94 -0.20 -5.20
N SER A 174 6.61 -0.73 -6.38
CA SER A 174 6.89 -2.11 -6.75
C SER A 174 8.38 -2.44 -6.74
N THR A 175 9.21 -1.60 -7.36
CA THR A 175 10.66 -1.83 -7.42
C THR A 175 11.36 -1.68 -6.07
N ALA A 176 10.79 -0.90 -5.15
CA ALA A 176 11.30 -0.78 -3.78
C ALA A 176 10.97 -2.00 -2.91
N THR A 177 9.89 -2.74 -3.22
CA THR A 177 9.33 -3.79 -2.34
C THR A 177 9.29 -5.18 -2.97
N GLY A 178 9.89 -5.35 -4.14
CA GLY A 178 9.92 -6.65 -4.84
C GLY A 178 8.60 -7.06 -5.51
N ILE A 179 7.59 -6.18 -5.57
CA ILE A 179 6.32 -6.46 -6.26
C ILE A 179 6.58 -6.59 -7.78
N PRO A 180 6.21 -7.73 -8.40
CA PRO A 180 6.55 -7.99 -9.79
C PRO A 180 5.76 -7.10 -10.78
N PRO A 181 6.30 -6.83 -12.00
CA PRO A 181 5.63 -6.04 -13.03
C PRO A 181 4.25 -6.58 -13.44
N ALA A 182 4.02 -7.89 -13.34
CA ALA A 182 2.72 -8.52 -13.59
C ALA A 182 1.61 -7.98 -12.66
N SER A 183 1.96 -7.57 -11.44
CA SER A 183 1.04 -6.98 -10.44
C SER A 183 0.85 -5.46 -10.58
N TYR A 184 1.32 -4.83 -11.67
CA TYR A 184 1.26 -3.39 -11.90
C TYR A 184 -0.12 -2.75 -11.67
N HIS A 185 -1.20 -3.44 -12.04
CA HIS A 185 -2.56 -2.95 -11.85
C HIS A 185 -3.16 -3.24 -10.47
N SER A 186 -2.50 -4.04 -9.65
CA SER A 186 -2.94 -4.36 -8.29
C SER A 186 -2.70 -3.23 -7.29
N ILE A 187 -1.92 -2.20 -7.64
CA ILE A 187 -1.69 -1.01 -6.83
C ILE A 187 -2.57 0.14 -7.33
N GLN A 188 -3.41 0.70 -6.48
CA GLN A 188 -4.15 1.93 -6.80
C GLN A 188 -3.31 3.16 -6.48
N GLN A 189 -3.45 4.19 -7.33
CA GLN A 189 -2.89 5.52 -7.11
C GLN A 189 -3.96 6.56 -7.46
N SER A 190 -4.56 7.21 -6.47
CA SER A 190 -5.56 8.28 -6.62
C SER A 190 -4.86 9.62 -6.84
N ASN A 191 -5.51 10.59 -7.48
CA ASN A 191 -5.00 11.96 -7.54
C ASN A 191 -4.82 12.50 -6.12
N CYS A 192 -3.67 13.12 -5.84
CA CYS A 192 -3.26 13.55 -4.50
C CYS A 192 -3.29 12.46 -3.42
N GLY A 193 -3.35 11.17 -3.80
CA GLY A 193 -3.14 10.05 -2.88
C GLY A 193 -1.70 10.02 -2.39
N VAL A 194 -1.52 9.75 -1.10
CA VAL A 194 -0.23 9.74 -0.42
C VAL A 194 0.15 8.31 -0.05
N SER A 195 1.38 7.92 -0.38
CA SER A 195 1.98 6.65 0.06
C SER A 195 3.27 6.94 0.79
N VAL A 196 3.60 6.13 1.80
CA VAL A 196 4.80 6.29 2.64
C VAL A 196 5.60 5.00 2.62
N LEU A 197 6.87 5.12 2.24
CA LEU A 197 7.86 4.04 2.23
C LEU A 197 8.96 4.34 3.23
N ASN A 198 9.38 3.34 3.99
CA ASN A 198 10.53 3.41 4.89
C ASN A 198 11.62 2.49 4.37
N PHE A 199 12.74 3.06 3.97
CA PHE A 199 13.94 2.33 3.54
C PHE A 199 14.85 2.11 4.74
N PRO A 200 15.37 0.91 4.96
CA PRO A 200 16.33 0.66 6.02
C PRO A 200 17.64 1.41 5.80
N ASP A 201 18.43 1.54 6.87
CA ASP A 201 19.75 2.16 6.77
C ASP A 201 20.63 1.34 5.80
N ASN A 202 21.41 2.07 5.01
CA ASN A 202 22.32 1.48 4.00
C ASN A 202 21.64 0.61 2.93
N PHE A 203 20.34 0.80 2.69
CA PHE A 203 19.64 0.14 1.60
C PHE A 203 20.28 0.52 0.26
N SER A 204 20.59 -0.47 -0.55
CA SER A 204 21.10 -0.29 -1.92
C SER A 204 20.58 -1.38 -2.82
N PHE A 205 20.36 -1.04 -4.09
CA PHE A 205 20.17 -2.04 -5.13
C PHE A 205 21.54 -2.61 -5.55
N ASP A 206 21.59 -3.91 -5.82
CA ASP A 206 22.77 -4.55 -6.40
C ASP A 206 23.05 -4.04 -7.83
N ALA A 207 24.11 -4.53 -8.47
CA ALA A 207 24.47 -4.15 -9.84
C ALA A 207 23.36 -4.50 -10.85
N ASN A 208 22.57 -5.55 -10.58
CA ASN A 208 21.46 -6.00 -11.43
C ASN A 208 20.14 -5.28 -11.12
N GLY A 209 20.12 -4.42 -10.08
CA GLY A 209 18.91 -3.71 -9.64
C GLY A 209 17.98 -4.58 -8.80
N GLU A 210 18.48 -5.67 -8.24
CA GLU A 210 17.81 -6.48 -7.25
C GLU A 210 18.25 -6.05 -5.84
N ASP A 211 17.41 -6.29 -4.85
CA ASP A 211 17.77 -6.11 -3.44
C ASP A 211 19.01 -6.95 -3.10
N SER A 212 19.98 -6.34 -2.46
CA SER A 212 21.13 -7.07 -1.93
C SER A 212 20.60 -8.03 -0.86
N LYS A 213 20.55 -9.32 -1.19
CA LYS A 213 20.06 -10.39 -0.30
C LYS A 213 20.73 -10.30 1.07
N GLY A 214 19.91 -10.12 2.10
CA GLY A 214 20.36 -10.07 3.50
C GLY A 214 20.23 -8.70 4.18
N VAL A 215 19.64 -7.69 3.54
CA VAL A 215 19.34 -6.38 4.12
C VAL A 215 17.86 -6.31 4.52
N GLN A 216 17.56 -5.57 5.59
CA GLN A 216 16.19 -5.29 6.01
C GLN A 216 15.34 -4.78 4.84
N GLN A 217 14.11 -5.27 4.73
CA GLN A 217 13.22 -4.97 3.62
C GLN A 217 12.66 -3.55 3.69
N VAL A 218 12.38 -2.96 2.53
CA VAL A 218 11.66 -1.69 2.44
C VAL A 218 10.22 -1.90 2.90
N GLN A 219 9.78 -1.08 3.83
CA GLN A 219 8.44 -1.17 4.41
C GLN A 219 7.49 -0.14 3.77
N ILE A 220 6.34 -0.61 3.30
CA ILE A 220 5.20 0.25 2.97
C ILE A 220 4.51 0.58 4.30
N GLU A 221 4.67 1.81 4.79
CA GLU A 221 3.99 2.27 6.01
C GLU A 221 2.50 2.51 5.73
N SER A 222 2.19 3.16 4.61
CA SER A 222 0.84 3.35 4.11
C SER A 222 0.84 3.49 2.59
N MET A 223 -0.28 3.18 1.94
CA MET A 223 -0.38 3.30 0.48
C MET A 223 -1.69 3.94 0.06
N ASN A 224 -1.59 4.92 -0.85
CA ASN A 224 -2.73 5.59 -1.48
C ASN A 224 -3.77 6.11 -0.46
N VAL A 225 -3.32 6.70 0.63
CA VAL A 225 -4.19 7.34 1.61
C VAL A 225 -4.78 8.61 1.00
N THR A 226 -6.11 8.75 1.06
CA THR A 226 -6.87 9.87 0.49
C THR A 226 -7.81 10.54 1.50
N SER A 227 -7.78 10.13 2.77
CA SER A 227 -8.66 10.65 3.82
C SER A 227 -8.54 12.15 4.06
N HIS A 228 -7.38 12.76 3.77
CA HIS A 228 -7.15 14.20 3.80
C HIS A 228 -7.92 14.96 2.71
N LEU A 229 -8.49 14.28 1.72
CA LEU A 229 -9.29 14.86 0.66
C LEU A 229 -10.81 14.88 0.97
N GLY A 230 -11.20 14.50 2.20
CA GLY A 230 -12.58 14.48 2.66
C GLY A 230 -13.38 13.22 2.32
N GLY A 231 -12.82 12.30 1.53
CA GLY A 231 -13.43 10.99 1.28
C GLY A 231 -13.06 9.98 2.38
N ILE A 232 -14.01 9.16 2.81
CA ILE A 232 -13.75 8.12 3.83
C ILE A 232 -12.91 7.00 3.22
N LEU A 233 -13.38 6.41 2.11
CA LEU A 233 -12.72 5.32 1.39
C LEU A 233 -12.62 5.65 -0.10
N PRO A 234 -11.66 5.05 -0.82
CA PRO A 234 -11.61 5.14 -2.29
C PRO A 234 -12.90 4.62 -2.93
N ASN A 235 -13.40 5.33 -3.95
CA ASN A 235 -14.59 4.92 -4.70
C ASN A 235 -14.39 3.58 -5.42
N HIS A 236 -15.47 2.82 -5.58
CA HIS A 236 -15.48 1.65 -6.44
C HIS A 236 -15.12 2.01 -7.89
N ARG A 237 -14.43 1.10 -8.57
CA ARG A 237 -14.26 1.22 -10.02
C ARG A 237 -15.60 1.06 -10.73
N PRO A 238 -15.82 1.74 -11.86
CA PRO A 238 -17.02 1.48 -12.68
C PRO A 238 -17.14 -0.02 -13.03
N ASN A 239 -18.37 -0.54 -12.99
CA ASN A 239 -18.68 -1.96 -13.25
C ASN A 239 -18.04 -2.95 -12.28
N HIS A 240 -17.82 -2.56 -11.02
CA HIS A 240 -17.38 -3.45 -9.97
C HIS A 240 -18.43 -4.56 -9.73
N LYS A 241 -18.03 -5.82 -9.85
CA LYS A 241 -18.93 -6.99 -9.77
C LYS A 241 -18.67 -7.88 -8.58
N GLY A 242 -17.42 -7.92 -8.12
CA GLY A 242 -16.98 -8.77 -7.03
C GLY A 242 -16.93 -8.04 -5.67
N PRO A 243 -16.38 -8.66 -4.63
CA PRO A 243 -16.40 -8.07 -3.30
C PRO A 243 -15.36 -6.97 -3.12
N ARG A 244 -15.69 -6.03 -2.20
CA ARG A 244 -14.73 -5.15 -1.51
C ARG A 244 -14.50 -5.71 -0.12
N LEU A 245 -13.25 -5.85 0.29
CA LEU A 245 -12.89 -6.29 1.63
C LEU A 245 -12.22 -5.14 2.38
N LEU A 246 -12.73 -4.89 3.59
CA LEU A 246 -12.18 -3.93 4.55
C LEU A 246 -11.39 -4.74 5.57
N LEU A 247 -10.07 -4.83 5.38
CA LEU A 247 -9.18 -5.57 6.26
C LEU A 247 -8.72 -4.63 7.38
N VAL A 248 -9.05 -4.98 8.64
CA VAL A 248 -8.78 -4.17 9.83
C VAL A 248 -7.92 -4.95 10.80
N ARG A 249 -6.86 -4.35 11.31
CA ARG A 249 -6.13 -4.88 12.46
C ARG A 249 -6.85 -4.48 13.73
N HIS A 250 -6.94 -5.39 14.71
CA HIS A 250 -7.52 -5.10 16.03
C HIS A 250 -6.88 -3.87 16.70
N GLY A 251 -7.60 -3.24 17.62
CA GLY A 251 -7.10 -2.16 18.46
C GLY A 251 -5.95 -2.60 19.39
N GLU A 252 -5.27 -1.63 20.00
CA GLU A 252 -4.12 -1.86 20.87
C GLU A 252 -4.47 -2.74 22.07
N THR A 253 -3.55 -3.62 22.44
CA THR A 253 -3.56 -4.39 23.69
C THR A 253 -2.46 -3.87 24.63
N GLU A 254 -2.51 -4.27 25.89
CA GLU A 254 -1.42 -3.93 26.81
C GLU A 254 -0.07 -4.49 26.36
N TRP A 255 -0.07 -5.68 25.74
CA TRP A 255 1.17 -6.27 25.21
C TRP A 255 1.71 -5.53 23.98
N ASN A 256 0.85 -5.00 23.12
CA ASN A 256 1.32 -4.12 22.04
C ASN A 256 2.02 -2.87 22.62
N ARG A 257 1.42 -2.22 23.62
CA ARG A 257 1.99 -1.04 24.27
C ARG A 257 3.32 -1.33 24.96
N GLN A 258 3.41 -2.50 25.59
CA GLN A 258 4.63 -2.96 26.29
C GLN A 258 5.69 -3.54 25.33
N LYS A 259 5.37 -3.72 24.04
CA LYS A 259 6.24 -4.40 23.06
C LYS A 259 6.58 -5.85 23.45
N ARG A 260 5.62 -6.58 24.00
CA ARG A 260 5.72 -8.02 24.22
C ARG A 260 5.27 -8.76 22.97
N PHE A 261 5.89 -9.89 22.68
CA PHE A 261 5.43 -10.80 21.64
C PHE A 261 4.03 -11.30 21.96
N GLN A 262 3.11 -11.10 21.01
CA GLN A 262 1.70 -11.43 21.18
C GLN A 262 1.24 -12.36 20.07
N GLY A 263 0.97 -13.61 20.43
CA GLY A 263 0.45 -14.62 19.52
C GLY A 263 -0.99 -15.00 19.85
N GLN A 264 -1.19 -16.28 20.19
CA GLN A 264 -2.51 -16.87 20.44
C GLN A 264 -2.95 -16.80 21.91
N ILE A 265 -2.12 -16.33 22.83
CA ILE A 265 -2.60 -15.96 24.16
C ILE A 265 -3.61 -14.82 24.00
N ASP A 266 -4.82 -15.02 24.55
CA ASP A 266 -5.97 -14.18 24.27
C ASP A 266 -6.02 -12.91 25.16
N VAL A 267 -5.13 -11.95 24.87
CA VAL A 267 -5.05 -10.67 25.57
C VAL A 267 -6.13 -9.73 25.03
N PRO A 268 -6.97 -9.11 25.91
CA PRO A 268 -8.03 -8.18 25.50
C PRO A 268 -7.47 -6.83 25.03
N LEU A 269 -8.32 -6.01 24.42
CA LEU A 269 -8.01 -4.61 24.15
C LEU A 269 -7.71 -3.86 25.45
N ASN A 270 -6.73 -2.94 25.42
CA ASN A 270 -6.59 -1.94 26.47
C ASN A 270 -7.52 -0.73 26.22
N ASP A 271 -7.49 0.28 27.09
CA ASP A 271 -8.38 1.44 26.95
C ASP A 271 -8.11 2.21 25.65
N ASN A 272 -6.84 2.36 25.26
CA ASN A 272 -6.48 2.98 23.98
C ASN A 272 -6.99 2.17 22.78
N GLY A 273 -6.88 0.84 22.83
CA GLY A 273 -7.42 -0.04 21.78
C GLY A 273 -8.94 0.03 21.64
N ARG A 274 -9.66 0.23 22.75
CA ARG A 274 -11.11 0.50 22.72
C ARG A 274 -11.41 1.84 22.07
N GLU A 275 -10.65 2.89 22.36
CA GLU A 275 -10.81 4.19 21.69
C GLU A 275 -10.46 4.09 20.20
N GLN A 276 -9.40 3.36 19.83
CA GLN A 276 -9.06 3.10 18.42
C GLN A 276 -10.19 2.35 17.69
N SER A 277 -10.78 1.33 18.34
CA SER A 277 -11.89 0.58 17.74
C SER A 277 -13.16 1.44 17.57
N LYS A 278 -13.45 2.35 18.52
CA LYS A 278 -14.53 3.34 18.40
C LYS A 278 -14.26 4.35 17.29
N ALA A 279 -13.02 4.81 17.15
CA ALA A 279 -12.62 5.72 16.07
C ALA A 279 -12.73 5.04 14.69
N ALA A 280 -12.36 3.77 14.56
CA ALA A 280 -12.57 2.97 13.36
C ALA A 280 -14.07 2.78 13.06
N ALA A 281 -14.90 2.57 14.09
CA ALA A 281 -16.35 2.49 13.98
C ALA A 281 -16.94 3.81 13.45
N GLU A 282 -16.56 4.94 14.02
CA GLU A 282 -16.99 6.27 13.57
C GLU A 282 -16.52 6.57 12.13
N PHE A 283 -15.29 6.15 11.79
CA PHE A 283 -14.75 6.27 10.45
C PHE A 283 -15.55 5.48 9.42
N LEU A 284 -16.00 4.27 9.77
CA LEU A 284 -16.73 3.38 8.85
C LEU A 284 -18.24 3.53 8.93
N LYS A 285 -18.81 4.34 9.81
CA LYS A 285 -20.26 4.41 10.13
C LYS A 285 -21.18 4.61 8.92
N ASN A 286 -20.70 5.32 7.90
CA ASN A 286 -21.45 5.61 6.67
C ASN A 286 -21.07 4.69 5.50
N VAL A 287 -20.21 3.70 5.72
CA VAL A 287 -19.85 2.69 4.71
C VAL A 287 -20.88 1.57 4.80
N GLU A 288 -21.49 1.21 3.69
CA GLU A 288 -22.37 0.06 3.63
C GLU A 288 -21.55 -1.23 3.81
N ILE A 289 -21.79 -1.97 4.90
CA ILE A 289 -21.16 -3.26 5.21
C ILE A 289 -22.23 -4.34 5.16
N ASP A 290 -22.02 -5.35 4.31
CA ASP A 290 -22.97 -6.44 4.10
C ASP A 290 -22.75 -7.63 5.04
N LEU A 291 -21.50 -7.84 5.46
CA LEU A 291 -21.07 -8.99 6.26
C LEU A 291 -19.81 -8.62 7.05
N ALA A 292 -19.63 -9.21 8.20
CA ALA A 292 -18.41 -9.13 8.98
C ALA A 292 -17.87 -10.51 9.34
N ILE A 293 -16.55 -10.67 9.24
CA ILE A 293 -15.81 -11.88 9.57
C ILE A 293 -14.65 -11.47 10.49
N THR A 294 -14.40 -12.24 11.54
CA THR A 294 -13.29 -11.94 12.46
C THR A 294 -12.63 -13.21 12.98
N SER A 295 -11.38 -13.07 13.39
CA SER A 295 -10.73 -14.03 14.27
C SER A 295 -11.56 -14.23 15.55
N PRO A 296 -11.67 -15.46 16.11
CA PRO A 296 -12.43 -15.70 17.33
C PRO A 296 -11.81 -15.10 18.60
N MET A 297 -10.57 -14.61 18.54
CA MET A 297 -9.87 -14.02 19.66
C MET A 297 -10.54 -12.74 20.17
N LEU A 298 -10.42 -12.43 21.47
CA LEU A 298 -11.10 -11.32 22.14
C LEU A 298 -10.85 -9.97 21.45
N ARG A 299 -9.58 -9.63 21.18
CA ARG A 299 -9.19 -8.31 20.64
C ARG A 299 -9.75 -7.99 19.26
N PRO A 300 -9.70 -8.89 18.23
CA PRO A 300 -10.34 -8.60 16.95
C PRO A 300 -11.86 -8.70 17.03
N LYS A 301 -12.41 -9.59 17.83
CA LYS A 301 -13.85 -9.71 18.03
C LYS A 301 -14.44 -8.45 18.65
N GLU A 302 -13.87 -7.92 19.77
CA GLU A 302 -14.30 -6.67 20.39
C GLU A 302 -14.16 -5.49 19.41
N THR A 303 -13.10 -5.47 18.59
CA THR A 303 -12.93 -4.44 17.55
C THR A 303 -14.03 -4.51 16.49
N ALA A 304 -14.36 -5.71 15.99
CA ALA A 304 -15.45 -5.93 15.04
C ALA A 304 -16.80 -5.53 15.61
N GLU A 305 -17.11 -5.97 16.83
CA GLU A 305 -18.35 -5.64 17.55
C GLU A 305 -18.53 -4.12 17.73
N ASN A 306 -17.45 -3.38 18.03
CA ASN A 306 -17.49 -1.93 18.13
C ASN A 306 -17.82 -1.27 16.77
N ILE A 307 -17.22 -1.73 15.67
CA ILE A 307 -17.52 -1.23 14.31
C ILE A 307 -19.00 -1.52 13.98
N LEU A 308 -19.49 -2.71 14.27
CA LEU A 308 -20.84 -3.14 13.94
C LEU A 308 -21.95 -2.43 14.74
N LYS A 309 -21.63 -1.65 15.78
CA LYS A 309 -22.63 -0.81 16.49
C LYS A 309 -23.32 0.19 15.56
N TYR A 310 -22.66 0.61 14.48
CA TYR A 310 -23.24 1.49 13.46
C TYR A 310 -23.87 0.73 12.28
N HIS A 311 -23.80 -0.61 12.27
CA HIS A 311 -24.29 -1.47 11.18
C HIS A 311 -25.29 -2.52 11.70
N PRO A 312 -26.48 -2.08 12.21
CA PRO A 312 -27.45 -3.01 12.75
C PRO A 312 -27.92 -4.00 11.70
N GLY A 313 -27.97 -5.28 12.05
CA GLY A 313 -28.40 -6.37 11.15
C GLY A 313 -27.24 -7.04 10.37
N VAL A 314 -26.02 -6.52 10.45
CA VAL A 314 -24.84 -7.21 9.89
C VAL A 314 -24.43 -8.36 10.81
N SER A 315 -24.37 -9.58 10.26
CA SER A 315 -23.90 -10.75 11.00
C SER A 315 -22.39 -10.77 11.16
N LEU A 316 -21.89 -11.24 12.29
CA LEU A 316 -20.47 -11.46 12.57
C LEU A 316 -20.17 -12.97 12.56
N GLU A 317 -19.38 -13.41 11.59
CA GLU A 317 -18.88 -14.78 11.48
C GLU A 317 -17.49 -14.88 12.15
N LEU A 318 -17.25 -15.96 12.90
CA LEU A 318 -15.93 -16.25 13.49
C LEU A 318 -15.21 -17.24 12.60
N LEU A 319 -13.98 -16.90 12.19
CA LEU A 319 -13.14 -17.74 11.32
C LEU A 319 -11.81 -18.06 12.03
N PRO A 320 -11.65 -19.31 12.56
CA PRO A 320 -10.45 -19.70 13.31
C PRO A 320 -9.14 -19.52 12.57
N ASP A 321 -9.11 -19.75 11.25
CA ASP A 321 -7.90 -19.60 10.44
C ASP A 321 -7.39 -18.15 10.34
N LEU A 322 -8.14 -17.17 10.84
CA LEU A 322 -7.71 -15.78 11.00
C LEU A 322 -7.05 -15.50 12.37
N GLN A 323 -6.82 -16.50 13.24
CA GLN A 323 -6.07 -16.32 14.47
C GLN A 323 -4.64 -15.86 14.19
N GLU A 324 -4.04 -15.10 15.13
CA GLU A 324 -2.66 -14.62 15.01
C GLU A 324 -1.67 -15.79 14.92
N ILE A 325 -0.45 -15.51 14.45
CA ILE A 325 0.66 -16.47 14.52
C ILE A 325 0.83 -16.96 15.97
N SER A 326 1.00 -18.27 16.15
CA SER A 326 1.45 -18.78 17.43
C SER A 326 2.96 -18.55 17.56
N HIS A 327 3.34 -17.63 18.44
CA HIS A 327 4.75 -17.41 18.78
C HIS A 327 5.26 -18.44 19.81
N GLY A 328 4.42 -19.39 20.28
CA GLY A 328 4.78 -20.44 21.20
C GLY A 328 5.43 -19.89 22.48
N LEU A 329 6.63 -20.34 22.80
CA LEU A 329 7.33 -19.95 24.03
C LEU A 329 7.81 -18.49 24.06
N TRP A 330 7.65 -17.73 22.97
CA TRP A 330 7.94 -16.28 22.96
C TRP A 330 6.76 -15.44 23.44
N GLU A 331 5.55 -15.99 23.49
CA GLU A 331 4.35 -15.24 23.88
C GLU A 331 4.49 -14.66 25.29
N GLY A 332 4.21 -13.37 25.41
CA GLY A 332 4.34 -12.58 26.66
C GLY A 332 5.74 -12.10 27.00
N LYS A 333 6.76 -12.54 26.27
CA LYS A 333 8.17 -12.15 26.50
C LYS A 333 8.54 -10.84 25.82
N TYR A 334 9.54 -10.19 26.36
CA TYR A 334 10.27 -9.09 25.72
C TYR A 334 11.40 -9.62 24.81
N GLU A 335 11.89 -8.79 23.90
CA GLU A 335 13.00 -9.12 23.01
C GLU A 335 14.27 -9.59 23.74
N ASN A 336 14.65 -8.93 24.85
CA ASN A 336 15.79 -9.32 25.65
C ASN A 336 15.62 -10.69 26.31
N GLU A 337 14.41 -11.03 26.79
CA GLU A 337 14.13 -12.34 27.39
C GLU A 337 14.17 -13.47 26.33
N ILE A 338 13.78 -13.14 25.09
CA ILE A 338 13.88 -14.07 23.96
C ILE A 338 15.36 -14.28 23.58
N GLU A 339 16.15 -13.18 23.46
CA GLU A 339 17.56 -13.29 23.11
C GLU A 339 18.37 -14.08 24.15
N GLU A 340 18.05 -13.93 25.45
CA GLU A 340 18.65 -14.71 26.54
C GLU A 340 18.30 -16.20 26.44
N SER A 341 17.04 -16.52 26.10
CA SER A 341 16.54 -17.92 26.04
C SER A 341 16.89 -18.61 24.71
N TYR A 342 16.94 -17.85 23.61
CA TYR A 342 17.14 -18.34 22.24
C TYR A 342 18.14 -17.46 21.48
N PRO A 343 19.43 -17.46 21.84
CA PRO A 343 20.43 -16.55 21.27
C PRO A 343 20.47 -16.61 19.73
N GLY A 344 20.35 -15.45 19.10
CA GLY A 344 20.40 -15.28 17.65
C GLY A 344 19.11 -15.58 16.90
N LEU A 345 18.12 -16.27 17.51
CA LEU A 345 16.85 -16.60 16.83
C LEU A 345 15.98 -15.35 16.60
N LEU A 346 16.01 -14.38 17.53
CA LEU A 346 15.34 -13.10 17.36
C LEU A 346 15.91 -12.32 16.16
N LYS A 347 17.23 -12.30 16.02
CA LYS A 347 17.89 -11.67 14.88
C LYS A 347 17.57 -12.36 13.57
N GLN A 348 17.45 -13.69 13.58
CA GLN A 348 17.02 -14.46 12.41
C GLN A 348 15.57 -14.09 12.04
N TRP A 349 14.65 -13.97 13.02
CA TRP A 349 13.28 -13.52 12.80
C TRP A 349 13.20 -12.12 12.18
N GLN A 350 14.04 -11.20 12.62
CA GLN A 350 14.08 -9.83 12.08
C GLN A 350 14.61 -9.75 10.65
N ASN A 351 15.52 -10.65 10.23
CA ASN A 351 16.20 -10.57 8.94
C ASN A 351 15.72 -11.58 7.90
N ALA A 352 15.28 -12.77 8.33
CA ALA A 352 14.83 -13.88 7.48
C ALA A 352 13.70 -14.66 8.18
N PRO A 353 12.54 -13.99 8.42
CA PRO A 353 11.47 -14.54 9.24
C PRO A 353 10.90 -15.86 8.68
N GLU A 354 10.96 -16.06 7.36
CA GLU A 354 10.52 -17.28 6.68
C GLU A 354 11.32 -18.53 7.08
N THR A 355 12.53 -18.34 7.64
CA THR A 355 13.41 -19.43 8.05
C THR A 355 13.23 -19.84 9.51
N VAL A 356 12.40 -19.11 10.27
CA VAL A 356 12.25 -19.31 11.72
C VAL A 356 11.09 -20.25 12.02
N GLN A 357 11.38 -21.30 12.81
CA GLN A 357 10.37 -22.08 13.50
C GLN A 357 10.27 -21.57 14.93
N MET A 358 9.09 -21.04 15.31
CA MET A 358 8.86 -20.61 16.70
C MET A 358 8.92 -21.81 17.63
N PRO A 359 9.64 -21.73 18.77
CA PRO A 359 9.66 -22.82 19.76
C PRO A 359 8.24 -23.10 20.28
N GLU A 360 7.75 -24.30 20.04
CA GLU A 360 6.37 -24.72 20.35
C GLU A 360 5.28 -23.87 19.68
N GLY A 361 5.61 -23.20 18.58
CA GLY A 361 4.69 -22.34 17.83
C GLY A 361 4.68 -22.63 16.33
N GLU A 362 4.17 -21.71 15.54
CA GLU A 362 4.09 -21.78 14.10
C GLU A 362 5.36 -21.21 13.43
N ASN A 363 5.64 -21.64 12.20
CA ASN A 363 6.47 -20.89 11.27
C ASN A 363 5.60 -20.03 10.33
N LEU A 364 6.22 -19.11 9.59
CA LEU A 364 5.47 -18.23 8.70
C LEU A 364 4.76 -18.96 7.55
N GLN A 365 5.30 -20.08 7.07
CA GLN A 365 4.65 -20.83 6.00
C GLN A 365 3.30 -21.40 6.46
N GLN A 366 3.22 -21.90 7.68
CA GLN A 366 1.97 -22.40 8.27
C GLN A 366 0.93 -21.29 8.40
N VAL A 367 1.38 -20.09 8.83
CA VAL A 367 0.52 -18.90 8.91
C VAL A 367 0.03 -18.47 7.52
N TRP A 368 0.94 -18.47 6.52
CA TRP A 368 0.61 -18.17 5.14
C TRP A 368 -0.47 -19.08 4.60
N ASP A 369 -0.25 -20.39 4.72
CA ASP A 369 -1.16 -21.39 4.15
C ASP A 369 -2.59 -21.24 4.70
N ARG A 370 -2.75 -21.13 6.03
CA ARG A 370 -4.09 -20.96 6.63
C ARG A 370 -4.72 -19.60 6.36
N ALA A 371 -3.93 -18.52 6.42
CA ALA A 371 -4.44 -17.16 6.17
C ALA A 371 -4.92 -16.98 4.73
N ILE A 372 -4.14 -17.51 3.77
CA ILE A 372 -4.50 -17.46 2.33
C ILE A 372 -5.72 -18.34 2.06
N ALA A 373 -5.77 -19.55 2.61
CA ALA A 373 -6.93 -20.42 2.46
C ALA A 373 -8.21 -19.76 3.01
N ALA A 374 -8.14 -19.15 4.20
CA ALA A 374 -9.24 -18.40 4.77
C ALA A 374 -9.67 -17.23 3.88
N TRP A 375 -8.71 -16.42 3.42
CA TRP A 375 -8.97 -15.28 2.55
C TRP A 375 -9.60 -15.69 1.22
N GLN A 376 -9.03 -16.70 0.56
CA GLN A 376 -9.56 -17.22 -0.70
C GLN A 376 -10.97 -17.80 -0.54
N SER A 377 -11.28 -18.47 0.57
CA SER A 377 -12.62 -18.99 0.84
C SER A 377 -13.67 -17.87 0.85
N ILE A 378 -13.34 -16.72 1.44
CA ILE A 378 -14.20 -15.53 1.47
C ILE A 378 -14.37 -14.98 0.04
N VAL A 379 -13.26 -14.76 -0.67
CA VAL A 379 -13.28 -14.17 -2.01
C VAL A 379 -14.05 -15.07 -3.01
N VAL A 380 -13.84 -16.37 -2.98
CA VAL A 380 -14.54 -17.33 -3.84
C VAL A 380 -16.04 -17.34 -3.56
N LYS A 381 -16.43 -17.40 -2.28
CA LYS A 381 -17.85 -17.40 -1.83
C LYS A 381 -18.62 -16.19 -2.35
N TYR A 382 -17.97 -15.03 -2.45
CA TYR A 382 -18.61 -13.77 -2.84
C TYR A 382 -18.11 -13.22 -4.20
N SER A 383 -17.42 -14.03 -4.99
CA SER A 383 -16.70 -13.64 -6.22
C SER A 383 -17.54 -12.82 -7.23
N GLN A 384 -18.83 -13.11 -7.35
CA GLN A 384 -19.75 -12.43 -8.28
C GLN A 384 -20.79 -11.55 -7.56
N GLN A 385 -20.48 -11.11 -6.35
CA GLN A 385 -21.36 -10.29 -5.52
C GLN A 385 -20.64 -9.00 -5.12
N PRO A 386 -21.16 -7.81 -5.47
CA PRO A 386 -20.55 -6.54 -5.12
C PRO A 386 -20.79 -6.19 -3.63
N LYS A 387 -20.40 -7.08 -2.73
CA LYS A 387 -20.55 -6.93 -1.29
C LYS A 387 -19.35 -6.25 -0.68
N THR A 388 -19.58 -5.43 0.34
CA THR A 388 -18.54 -4.92 1.23
C THR A 388 -18.46 -5.80 2.46
N ILE A 389 -17.33 -6.44 2.67
CA ILE A 389 -17.07 -7.40 3.73
C ILE A 389 -16.03 -6.83 4.69
N LEU A 390 -16.40 -6.67 5.95
CA LEU A 390 -15.46 -6.34 7.03
C LEU A 390 -14.72 -7.60 7.46
N VAL A 391 -13.38 -7.54 7.48
CA VAL A 391 -12.53 -8.62 8.00
C VAL A 391 -11.64 -8.04 9.10
N VAL A 392 -11.79 -8.52 10.34
CA VAL A 392 -10.97 -8.03 11.46
C VAL A 392 -10.05 -9.13 11.94
N ALA A 393 -8.74 -8.88 11.84
CA ALA A 393 -7.73 -9.88 12.18
C ALA A 393 -6.50 -9.24 12.86
N HIS A 394 -5.32 -9.78 12.60
CA HIS A 394 -4.08 -9.51 13.32
C HIS A 394 -2.97 -9.09 12.36
N ASP A 395 -1.83 -8.73 12.92
CA ASP A 395 -0.70 -8.21 12.15
C ASP A 395 -0.14 -9.23 11.15
N ALA A 396 0.25 -10.42 11.62
CA ALA A 396 0.87 -11.42 10.75
C ALA A 396 -0.10 -11.95 9.68
N ILE A 397 -1.37 -12.15 10.05
CA ILE A 397 -2.44 -12.56 9.12
C ILE A 397 -2.65 -11.51 8.03
N ASN A 398 -2.76 -10.25 8.42
CA ASN A 398 -2.96 -9.17 7.47
C ASN A 398 -1.78 -9.01 6.52
N LYS A 399 -0.55 -9.15 7.02
CA LYS A 399 0.67 -9.13 6.20
C LYS A 399 0.71 -10.27 5.20
N ALA A 400 0.37 -11.50 5.61
CA ALA A 400 0.28 -12.67 4.72
C ALA A 400 -0.73 -12.44 3.59
N ILE A 401 -1.92 -11.92 3.93
CA ILE A 401 -2.95 -11.57 2.95
C ILE A 401 -2.44 -10.51 1.96
N LEU A 402 -1.82 -9.44 2.48
CA LEU A 402 -1.31 -8.35 1.63
C LEU A 402 -0.19 -8.82 0.69
N ALA A 403 0.74 -9.62 1.16
CA ALA A 403 1.79 -10.20 0.34
C ALA A 403 1.21 -11.10 -0.77
N HIS A 404 0.24 -11.94 -0.42
CA HIS A 404 -0.45 -12.81 -1.36
C HIS A 404 -1.13 -12.04 -2.52
N LEU A 405 -1.65 -10.83 -2.29
CA LEU A 405 -2.25 -10.01 -3.37
C LEU A 405 -1.27 -9.72 -4.52
N PHE A 406 0.03 -9.80 -4.24
CA PHE A 406 1.10 -9.52 -5.19
C PHE A 406 1.92 -10.76 -5.56
N ASN A 407 1.47 -11.97 -5.16
CA ASN A 407 2.19 -13.23 -5.31
C ASN A 407 3.58 -13.21 -4.63
N LEU A 408 3.69 -12.52 -3.49
CA LEU A 408 4.87 -12.50 -2.65
C LEU A 408 4.75 -13.59 -1.56
N GLY A 409 5.87 -14.22 -1.22
CA GLY A 409 5.95 -15.24 -0.20
C GLY A 409 6.26 -14.70 1.21
N PRO A 410 6.46 -15.61 2.20
CA PRO A 410 6.75 -15.25 3.58
C PRO A 410 8.01 -14.41 3.77
N GLU A 411 8.97 -14.48 2.85
CA GLU A 411 10.19 -13.68 2.83
C GLU A 411 9.91 -12.17 2.74
N HIS A 412 8.71 -11.77 2.32
CA HIS A 412 8.25 -10.38 2.23
C HIS A 412 7.42 -9.92 3.44
N PHE A 413 7.50 -10.63 4.57
CA PHE A 413 6.70 -10.37 5.77
C PHE A 413 6.82 -8.93 6.28
N TRP A 414 8.01 -8.35 6.23
CA TRP A 414 8.27 -7.01 6.74
C TRP A 414 7.91 -5.87 5.78
N ASN A 415 7.54 -6.19 4.54
CA ASN A 415 7.19 -5.15 3.54
C ASN A 415 5.93 -4.35 3.90
N PHE A 416 5.02 -4.88 4.73
CA PHE A 416 3.72 -4.26 4.99
C PHE A 416 3.56 -3.90 6.46
N LYS A 417 3.40 -2.60 6.76
CA LYS A 417 3.05 -2.17 8.10
C LYS A 417 1.55 -2.24 8.32
N GLN A 418 1.15 -2.67 9.51
CA GLN A 418 -0.25 -2.72 9.94
C GLN A 418 -0.39 -2.04 11.31
N GLY A 419 -0.99 -0.85 11.37
CA GLY A 419 -1.26 -0.13 12.61
C GLY A 419 -2.46 -0.72 13.38
N ASN A 420 -2.46 -0.63 14.70
CA ASN A 420 -3.62 -1.01 15.50
C ASN A 420 -4.85 -0.16 15.13
N GLY A 421 -5.96 -0.77 14.81
CA GLY A 421 -7.19 -0.08 14.36
C GLY A 421 -7.13 0.47 12.94
N ALA A 422 -6.05 0.20 12.19
CA ALA A 422 -5.92 0.63 10.80
C ALA A 422 -6.87 -0.11 9.87
N VAL A 423 -7.33 0.59 8.83
CA VAL A 423 -8.22 0.06 7.78
C VAL A 423 -7.47 -0.04 6.47
N THR A 424 -7.56 -1.20 5.82
CA THR A 424 -7.03 -1.46 4.48
C THR A 424 -8.18 -1.83 3.55
N VAL A 425 -8.20 -1.31 2.33
CA VAL A 425 -9.27 -1.52 1.34
C VAL A 425 -8.76 -2.33 0.16
N ILE A 426 -9.36 -3.48 -0.08
CA ILE A 426 -8.99 -4.40 -1.15
C ILE A 426 -10.23 -4.68 -1.99
N ASP A 427 -10.13 -4.45 -3.31
CA ASP A 427 -11.18 -4.73 -4.25
C ASP A 427 -10.86 -5.94 -5.13
N TYR A 428 -11.86 -6.75 -5.39
CA TYR A 428 -11.86 -7.79 -6.42
C TYR A 428 -12.84 -7.40 -7.54
N PRO A 429 -12.48 -6.48 -8.45
CA PRO A 429 -13.44 -5.84 -9.36
C PRO A 429 -14.22 -6.81 -10.26
N ASN A 430 -13.60 -7.93 -10.61
CA ASN A 430 -14.21 -9.02 -11.40
C ASN A 430 -14.13 -10.36 -10.66
N GLY A 431 -14.22 -10.36 -9.34
CA GLY A 431 -14.07 -11.56 -8.54
C GLY A 431 -12.68 -12.19 -8.69
N ILE A 432 -12.65 -13.52 -8.70
CA ILE A 432 -11.40 -14.31 -8.83
C ILE A 432 -10.83 -14.33 -10.26
N GLU A 433 -11.56 -13.84 -11.25
CA GLU A 433 -11.15 -13.88 -12.67
C GLU A 433 -10.15 -12.77 -13.03
N ALA A 434 -9.91 -11.82 -12.13
CA ALA A 434 -8.98 -10.71 -12.36
C ALA A 434 -8.11 -10.46 -11.13
N LEU A 435 -7.01 -9.76 -11.36
CA LEU A 435 -6.11 -9.35 -10.28
C LEU A 435 -6.86 -8.51 -9.24
N PRO A 436 -6.63 -8.77 -7.93
CA PRO A 436 -7.09 -7.91 -6.86
C PRO A 436 -6.47 -6.52 -6.96
N VAL A 437 -7.09 -5.54 -6.36
CA VAL A 437 -6.60 -4.17 -6.31
C VAL A 437 -6.52 -3.70 -4.87
N LEU A 438 -5.32 -3.44 -4.40
CA LEU A 438 -5.09 -2.74 -3.15
C LEU A 438 -5.42 -1.26 -3.37
N GLN A 439 -6.60 -0.85 -2.91
CA GLN A 439 -7.13 0.49 -3.09
C GLN A 439 -6.47 1.50 -2.16
N SER A 440 -6.29 1.12 -0.90
CA SER A 440 -5.58 1.88 0.11
C SER A 440 -5.13 0.95 1.23
N MET A 441 -3.99 1.21 1.83
CA MET A 441 -3.44 0.37 2.89
C MET A 441 -3.07 1.19 4.12
N ASN A 442 -3.37 0.62 5.27
CA ASN A 442 -2.99 1.15 6.59
C ASN A 442 -3.49 2.59 6.80
N ILE A 443 -4.79 2.82 6.55
CA ILE A 443 -5.44 4.10 6.84
C ILE A 443 -5.55 4.24 8.35
N THR A 444 -4.87 5.23 8.94
CA THR A 444 -4.85 5.55 10.37
C THR A 444 -5.26 6.99 10.67
N SER A 445 -5.74 7.73 9.68
CA SER A 445 -6.11 9.15 9.81
C SER A 445 -7.20 9.39 10.87
N HIS A 446 -8.12 8.45 11.05
CA HIS A 446 -9.15 8.47 12.08
C HIS A 446 -8.60 8.31 13.51
N LEU A 447 -7.34 7.91 13.66
CA LEU A 447 -6.63 7.75 14.93
C LEU A 447 -5.77 8.98 15.30
N GLY A 448 -5.99 10.12 14.63
CA GLY A 448 -5.26 11.36 14.89
C GLY A 448 -3.84 11.42 14.31
N GLY A 449 -3.48 10.46 13.45
CA GLY A 449 -2.13 10.34 12.87
C GLY A 449 -1.88 11.15 11.58
N GLY A 450 -2.92 11.69 10.95
CA GLY A 450 -2.78 12.28 9.61
C GLY A 450 -2.47 11.21 8.56
N VAL A 451 -1.46 11.43 7.72
CA VAL A 451 -1.03 10.45 6.70
C VAL A 451 0.05 9.47 7.22
N LEU A 452 0.63 9.74 8.38
CA LEU A 452 1.63 8.88 9.02
C LEU A 452 0.98 8.03 10.11
N ASP A 453 1.38 6.78 10.19
CA ASP A 453 0.96 5.88 11.26
C ASP A 453 1.70 6.20 12.57
N LYS A 454 0.93 6.59 13.59
CA LYS A 454 1.41 6.86 14.96
C LYS A 454 0.96 5.80 15.96
N THR A 455 0.36 4.71 15.50
CA THR A 455 -0.08 3.64 16.38
C THR A 455 1.12 2.86 16.93
N ALA A 456 0.94 2.22 18.09
CA ALA A 456 1.94 1.31 18.60
C ALA A 456 2.05 0.11 17.63
N ALA A 457 3.25 -0.08 17.07
CA ALA A 457 3.58 -1.37 16.47
C ALA A 457 3.98 -2.28 17.65
N GLY A 458 3.27 -3.38 17.88
CA GLY A 458 3.72 -4.38 18.86
C GLY A 458 5.09 -4.95 18.48
N ALA A 459 5.75 -5.65 19.38
CA ALA A 459 6.85 -6.54 19.03
C ALA A 459 6.27 -7.72 18.23
N LEU A 460 6.79 -7.94 17.03
CA LEU A 460 6.48 -9.08 16.16
C LEU A 460 7.76 -9.78 15.74
#